data_5b6a2876d6380c748b9216d5f3c7bb32
#
_entry.id   5b6a2876d6380c748b9216d5f3c7bb32
#
_cell.length_a   1.000
_cell.length_b   1.000
_cell.length_c   1.000
_cell.angle_alpha   90.00
_cell.angle_beta   90.00
_cell.angle_gamma   90.00
#
_symmetry.space_group_name_H-M   'P 1'
#
loop_
_entity.id
_entity.type
_entity.pdbx_description
1 polymer ?
#
loop_
_entity_poly.entity_id
_entity_poly.type
_entity_poly.pdbx_seq_one_letter_code
_entity_poly.pdbx_strand_id
1 'polypeptide(L)'
;MMKNNFCMLMLWLALCSSITSCTTWQDETIESSYIMPTWPDPEYKFVRNDESSVNTLECELLKEPADIVYHSFMKEARISSVVQQERMNEYFKQGVYGKAPFDEIATSMAHRVDRERILAFFQQLFDESRALSGYGYPRPADIRNTKAQMGKGGYLGYNIGDENLAFINAKGVAVAEVYNEMIRGSIYLDKILNVHLNPELYSDQQLLKDQAASNLVNGHNYTELEHHWDLAYGYYQYWLPIVQKNERSALKGSRIKLYNAFAAGRLAMTEYRFDEMRTCLHTIRQELSKVVAVYAIQLLSGEVTNANLHEDISNALVFLSRAYGAVFSLQFAVNTEGKPLYTFDEVQTLLDALVQNSGLWDKQRLEGDSTTPGSIAYTVAQIKQRIK
;
A
#
# COMPACT_ATOMS: atom_id res chain seq x y z
N MET A 1 82.78 28.33 26.17
CA MET A 1 82.74 27.27 27.19
C MET A 1 81.29 26.83 27.35
N MET A 2 80.88 25.73 26.70
CA MET A 2 80.62 24.45 27.31
C MET A 2 79.61 24.58 28.48
N LYS A 3 78.46 24.03 28.48
CA LYS A 3 78.05 22.61 28.30
C LYS A 3 76.58 22.49 28.16
N ASN A 4 76.15 21.55 27.34
CA ASN A 4 75.00 20.74 27.40
C ASN A 4 74.23 20.68 28.72
N ASN A 5 72.91 20.80 28.64
CA ASN A 5 72.08 19.83 29.28
C ASN A 5 70.75 19.65 28.52
N PHE A 6 70.72 18.56 27.92
CA PHE A 6 69.59 17.81 27.41
C PHE A 6 68.75 17.40 28.64
N CYS A 7 67.55 17.93 28.76
CA CYS A 7 66.60 17.38 29.71
C CYS A 7 65.22 17.43 29.10
N MET A 8 64.92 16.29 28.55
CA MET A 8 63.66 15.61 28.60
C MET A 8 62.43 16.47 28.93
N LEU A 9 61.79 16.99 27.90
CA LEU A 9 60.40 17.37 27.93
C LEU A 9 59.59 16.12 27.59
N MET A 10 59.32 15.29 28.55
CA MET A 10 58.28 14.26 28.47
C MET A 10 56.94 14.98 28.48
N LEU A 11 56.38 15.12 27.34
CA LEU A 11 55.08 14.57 26.93
C LEU A 11 54.04 14.49 28.07
N TRP A 12 53.20 15.51 28.08
CA TRP A 12 51.78 15.29 28.36
C TRP A 12 51.00 15.70 27.15
N LEU A 13 50.99 14.86 26.11
CA LEU A 13 49.94 14.83 25.10
C LEU A 13 48.74 14.17 25.76
N ALA A 14 47.87 15.02 26.30
CA ALA A 14 46.52 14.64 26.61
C ALA A 14 45.87 14.18 25.29
N LEU A 15 45.76 12.89 25.10
CA LEU A 15 44.88 12.29 24.13
C LEU A 15 43.46 12.73 24.48
N CYS A 16 42.95 13.79 23.90
CA CYS A 16 41.54 13.97 23.64
C CYS A 16 41.16 12.93 22.56
N SER A 17 40.97 11.71 22.94
CA SER A 17 40.19 10.78 22.16
C SER A 17 38.76 11.29 22.15
N SER A 18 38.42 12.11 21.17
CA SER A 18 37.06 12.30 20.73
C SER A 18 36.51 10.92 20.32
N ILE A 19 35.76 10.36 21.23
CA ILE A 19 34.90 9.21 20.91
C ILE A 19 33.81 9.79 20.01
N THR A 20 34.08 9.88 18.70
CA THR A 20 33.03 9.89 17.72
C THR A 20 32.41 8.50 17.77
N SER A 21 31.38 8.38 18.60
CA SER A 21 30.44 7.26 18.52
C SER A 21 29.71 7.41 17.18
N CYS A 22 30.39 6.92 16.14
CA CYS A 22 29.72 6.54 14.93
C CYS A 22 28.92 5.29 15.28
N THR A 23 27.67 5.47 15.70
CA THR A 23 26.71 4.39 15.65
C THR A 23 26.46 4.12 14.17
N THR A 24 27.37 3.38 13.55
CA THR A 24 27.03 2.60 12.39
C THR A 24 25.93 1.66 12.87
N TRP A 25 24.72 1.92 12.43
CA TRP A 25 23.70 0.89 12.38
C TRP A 25 24.31 -0.20 11.50
N GLN A 26 24.94 -1.19 12.14
CA GLN A 26 25.17 -2.45 11.49
C GLN A 26 23.76 -2.99 11.26
N ASP A 27 23.29 -2.95 10.02
CA ASP A 27 22.29 -3.88 9.56
C ASP A 27 22.86 -5.26 9.94
N GLU A 28 22.36 -5.84 11.03
CA GLU A 28 22.56 -7.24 11.29
C GLU A 28 21.87 -7.95 10.13
N THR A 29 22.63 -8.17 9.08
CA THR A 29 22.22 -9.06 8.00
C THR A 29 21.99 -10.39 8.68
N ILE A 30 20.72 -10.76 8.79
CA ILE A 30 20.36 -12.13 9.16
C ILE A 30 21.05 -12.99 8.11
N GLU A 31 22.13 -13.67 8.49
CA GLU A 31 22.74 -14.73 7.70
C GLU A 31 21.75 -15.90 7.70
N SER A 32 20.67 -15.71 6.96
CA SER A 32 19.78 -16.77 6.58
C SER A 32 20.57 -17.69 5.66
N SER A 33 20.53 -18.97 5.93
CA SER A 33 21.05 -20.01 5.02
C SER A 33 20.31 -20.01 3.68
N TYR A 34 19.34 -19.08 3.53
CA TYR A 34 18.58 -18.87 2.33
C TYR A 34 19.42 -18.17 1.27
N ILE A 35 19.55 -18.79 0.10
CA ILE A 35 20.29 -18.24 -1.03
C ILE A 35 19.57 -16.98 -1.50
N MET A 36 20.31 -15.86 -1.51
CA MET A 36 19.78 -14.58 -2.03
C MET A 36 19.19 -14.79 -3.44
N PRO A 37 17.95 -14.34 -3.68
CA PRO A 37 17.35 -14.53 -4.97
C PRO A 37 18.14 -13.81 -6.06
N THR A 38 18.46 -14.53 -7.12
CA THR A 38 18.98 -13.97 -8.35
C THR A 38 17.80 -13.62 -9.26
N TRP A 39 18.00 -12.70 -10.17
CA TRP A 39 16.96 -12.37 -11.15
C TRP A 39 16.84 -13.44 -12.23
N PRO A 40 15.61 -13.90 -12.62
CA PRO A 40 14.32 -13.60 -11.99
C PRO A 40 14.22 -14.21 -10.57
N ASP A 41 13.31 -13.66 -9.73
CA ASP A 41 13.12 -14.17 -8.39
C ASP A 41 12.84 -15.68 -8.40
N PRO A 42 13.40 -16.46 -7.46
CA PRO A 42 13.06 -17.85 -7.31
C PRO A 42 11.58 -18.00 -6.93
N GLU A 43 11.03 -19.16 -7.23
CA GLU A 43 9.65 -19.48 -6.87
C GLU A 43 9.51 -19.59 -5.34
N TYR A 44 8.49 -18.93 -4.77
CA TYR A 44 8.11 -19.09 -3.36
C TYR A 44 7.39 -20.44 -3.22
N LYS A 45 8.16 -21.48 -2.82
CA LYS A 45 7.70 -22.86 -2.83
C LYS A 45 8.15 -23.58 -1.58
N PHE A 46 7.18 -24.15 -0.88
CA PHE A 46 7.40 -25.00 0.29
C PHE A 46 6.64 -26.31 0.09
N VAL A 47 7.30 -27.44 0.38
CA VAL A 47 6.80 -28.78 0.13
C VAL A 47 6.78 -29.57 1.44
N ARG A 48 5.70 -30.32 1.65
CA ARG A 48 5.55 -31.29 2.74
C ARG A 48 4.88 -32.52 2.17
N ASN A 49 5.43 -33.73 2.48
CA ASN A 49 4.91 -34.99 1.96
C ASN A 49 4.80 -35.03 0.42
N ASP A 50 5.80 -34.47 -0.28
CA ASP A 50 5.88 -34.37 -1.74
C ASP A 50 4.79 -33.51 -2.41
N GLU A 51 4.00 -32.78 -1.62
CA GLU A 51 2.96 -31.84 -2.11
C GLU A 51 3.22 -30.43 -1.61
N SER A 52 2.68 -29.43 -2.33
CA SER A 52 2.76 -28.04 -1.89
C SER A 52 2.11 -27.86 -0.52
N SER A 53 2.82 -27.18 0.38
CA SER A 53 2.23 -26.69 1.64
C SER A 53 1.80 -25.23 1.57
N VAL A 54 1.95 -24.58 0.40
CA VAL A 54 1.53 -23.19 0.17
C VAL A 54 0.14 -23.19 -0.44
N ASN A 55 -0.78 -22.42 0.13
CA ASN A 55 -2.12 -22.21 -0.40
C ASN A 55 -2.49 -20.72 -0.29
N THR A 56 -2.62 -20.05 -1.44
CA THR A 56 -2.97 -18.63 -1.56
C THR A 56 -4.26 -18.40 -2.34
N LEU A 57 -5.04 -19.45 -2.59
CA LEU A 57 -6.26 -19.40 -3.41
C LEU A 57 -7.25 -18.34 -2.91
N GLU A 58 -7.34 -18.15 -1.60
CA GLU A 58 -8.22 -17.13 -1.00
C GLU A 58 -7.94 -15.73 -1.53
N CYS A 59 -6.65 -15.40 -1.75
CA CYS A 59 -6.24 -14.08 -2.23
C CYS A 59 -6.80 -13.81 -3.65
N GLU A 60 -6.77 -14.82 -4.53
CA GLU A 60 -7.27 -14.72 -5.89
C GLU A 60 -8.81 -14.61 -5.92
N LEU A 61 -9.49 -15.44 -5.13
CA LEU A 61 -10.95 -15.43 -5.03
C LEU A 61 -11.49 -14.07 -4.51
N LEU A 62 -10.73 -13.37 -3.68
CA LEU A 62 -11.11 -12.05 -3.19
C LEU A 62 -10.76 -10.94 -4.19
N LYS A 63 -9.66 -11.09 -4.92
CA LYS A 63 -9.23 -10.12 -5.92
C LYS A 63 -10.21 -10.02 -7.09
N GLU A 64 -10.69 -11.14 -7.58
CA GLU A 64 -11.55 -11.21 -8.76
C GLU A 64 -12.79 -10.29 -8.68
N PRO A 65 -13.65 -10.37 -7.65
CA PRO A 65 -14.79 -9.47 -7.55
C PRO A 65 -14.41 -8.00 -7.37
N ALA A 66 -13.32 -7.69 -6.69
CA ALA A 66 -12.82 -6.33 -6.56
C ALA A 66 -12.38 -5.75 -7.91
N ASP A 67 -11.67 -6.54 -8.71
CA ASP A 67 -11.24 -6.19 -10.07
C ASP A 67 -12.43 -6.02 -11.02
N ILE A 68 -13.43 -6.89 -10.94
CA ILE A 68 -14.67 -6.77 -11.74
C ILE A 68 -15.35 -5.42 -11.44
N VAL A 69 -15.49 -5.05 -10.19
CA VAL A 69 -16.08 -3.75 -9.82
C VAL A 69 -15.26 -2.60 -10.42
N TYR A 70 -13.94 -2.63 -10.29
CA TYR A 70 -13.09 -1.60 -10.85
C TYR A 70 -13.13 -1.54 -12.38
N HIS A 71 -12.81 -2.65 -13.04
CA HIS A 71 -12.66 -2.68 -14.49
C HIS A 71 -13.99 -2.61 -15.23
N SER A 72 -14.96 -3.46 -14.86
CA SER A 72 -16.19 -3.63 -15.65
C SER A 72 -17.30 -2.66 -15.27
N PHE A 73 -17.31 -2.13 -14.04
CA PHE A 73 -18.38 -1.20 -13.61
C PHE A 73 -17.92 0.24 -13.46
N MET A 74 -16.76 0.50 -12.87
CA MET A 74 -16.33 1.87 -12.62
C MET A 74 -15.50 2.45 -13.76
N LYS A 75 -14.63 1.66 -14.36
CA LYS A 75 -13.73 2.13 -15.43
C LYS A 75 -14.32 1.98 -16.83
N GLU A 76 -14.97 0.87 -17.16
CA GLU A 76 -15.59 0.63 -18.47
C GLU A 76 -16.96 1.27 -18.66
N ALA A 77 -17.64 1.67 -17.59
CA ALA A 77 -18.85 2.49 -17.69
C ALA A 77 -18.66 3.76 -18.55
N ARG A 78 -17.44 4.17 -18.74
CA ARG A 78 -17.03 5.24 -19.66
C ARG A 78 -17.34 4.94 -21.14
N ILE A 79 -17.49 3.68 -21.55
CA ILE A 79 -17.56 3.30 -22.97
C ILE A 79 -18.96 2.94 -23.43
N SER A 80 -19.75 2.20 -22.69
CA SER A 80 -20.89 1.50 -23.26
C SER A 80 -22.19 1.43 -22.48
N SER A 81 -22.24 1.69 -21.19
CA SER A 81 -23.45 1.50 -20.40
C SER A 81 -23.55 2.37 -19.16
N VAL A 82 -24.78 2.67 -18.76
CA VAL A 82 -25.07 3.14 -17.41
C VAL A 82 -24.62 2.04 -16.42
N VAL A 83 -23.83 2.42 -15.42
CA VAL A 83 -23.45 1.50 -14.34
C VAL A 83 -24.73 0.91 -13.74
N GLN A 84 -24.85 -0.40 -13.81
CA GLN A 84 -25.88 -1.11 -13.11
C GLN A 84 -25.46 -1.22 -11.63
N GLN A 85 -25.92 -0.25 -10.84
CA GLN A 85 -25.60 -0.14 -9.41
C GLN A 85 -25.87 -1.47 -8.68
N GLU A 86 -26.95 -2.15 -9.05
CA GLU A 86 -27.36 -3.42 -8.45
C GLU A 86 -26.31 -4.50 -8.70
N ARG A 87 -25.84 -4.64 -9.94
CA ARG A 87 -24.78 -5.61 -10.28
C ARG A 87 -23.43 -5.25 -9.64
N MET A 88 -23.07 -3.99 -9.60
CA MET A 88 -21.86 -3.55 -8.91
C MET A 88 -21.93 -3.91 -7.43
N ASN A 89 -23.07 -3.63 -6.77
CA ASN A 89 -23.32 -4.01 -5.39
C ASN A 89 -23.32 -5.53 -5.19
N GLU A 90 -23.84 -6.30 -6.16
CA GLU A 90 -23.81 -7.76 -6.13
C GLU A 90 -22.37 -8.28 -6.04
N TYR A 91 -21.51 -7.89 -6.97
CA TYR A 91 -20.10 -8.30 -6.93
C TYR A 91 -19.37 -7.82 -5.68
N PHE A 92 -19.65 -6.60 -5.22
CA PHE A 92 -18.98 -6.02 -4.07
C PHE A 92 -19.45 -6.62 -2.72
N LYS A 93 -20.75 -6.87 -2.57
CA LYS A 93 -21.37 -7.35 -1.32
C LYS A 93 -21.61 -8.86 -1.26
N GLN A 94 -21.74 -9.52 -2.37
CA GLN A 94 -21.96 -10.98 -2.44
C GLN A 94 -20.71 -11.71 -2.92
N GLY A 95 -19.86 -11.04 -3.69
CA GLY A 95 -18.61 -11.57 -4.20
C GLY A 95 -18.79 -12.65 -5.25
N VAL A 96 -17.71 -13.45 -5.43
CA VAL A 96 -17.69 -14.64 -6.27
C VAL A 96 -17.24 -15.80 -5.40
N TYR A 97 -17.87 -16.94 -5.53
CA TYR A 97 -17.52 -18.15 -4.76
C TYR A 97 -17.49 -17.94 -3.24
N GLY A 98 -18.38 -17.11 -2.71
CA GLY A 98 -18.48 -16.84 -1.27
C GLY A 98 -17.44 -15.88 -0.70
N LYS A 99 -16.71 -15.19 -1.57
CA LYS A 99 -15.75 -14.14 -1.17
C LYS A 99 -16.23 -12.77 -1.67
N ALA A 100 -16.59 -11.90 -0.75
CA ALA A 100 -17.09 -10.56 -1.03
C ALA A 100 -16.10 -9.49 -0.55
N PRO A 101 -15.67 -8.55 -1.40
CA PRO A 101 -14.78 -7.47 -0.98
C PRO A 101 -15.33 -6.69 0.22
N PHE A 102 -16.64 -6.44 0.25
CA PHE A 102 -17.30 -5.72 1.35
C PHE A 102 -17.04 -6.35 2.71
N ASP A 103 -17.07 -7.68 2.82
CA ASP A 103 -16.91 -8.38 4.09
C ASP A 103 -15.44 -8.35 4.57
N GLU A 104 -14.52 -8.18 3.65
CA GLU A 104 -13.09 -8.27 3.90
C GLU A 104 -12.38 -6.90 4.08
N ILE A 105 -13.14 -5.80 3.95
CA ILE A 105 -12.62 -4.43 4.15
C ILE A 105 -12.39 -4.16 5.64
N ALA A 106 -11.17 -3.72 5.98
CA ALA A 106 -10.80 -3.23 7.32
C ALA A 106 -11.23 -4.20 8.45
N THR A 107 -10.96 -5.49 8.26
CA THR A 107 -11.41 -6.54 9.19
C THR A 107 -10.48 -6.76 10.37
N SER A 108 -9.29 -6.18 10.36
CA SER A 108 -8.35 -6.29 11.47
C SER A 108 -8.89 -5.64 12.75
N MET A 109 -8.42 -6.12 13.89
CA MET A 109 -8.76 -5.53 15.20
C MET A 109 -8.35 -4.06 15.30
N ALA A 110 -7.26 -3.68 14.63
CA ALA A 110 -6.77 -2.30 14.59
C ALA A 110 -7.76 -1.32 13.95
N HIS A 111 -8.56 -1.78 12.97
CA HIS A 111 -9.47 -0.94 12.19
C HIS A 111 -10.95 -1.20 12.46
N ARG A 112 -11.27 -2.10 13.37
CA ARG A 112 -12.64 -2.49 13.69
C ARG A 112 -13.53 -1.30 14.09
N VAL A 113 -12.98 -0.34 14.80
CA VAL A 113 -13.71 0.86 15.28
C VAL A 113 -14.12 1.76 14.10
N ASP A 114 -13.27 1.88 13.09
CA ASP A 114 -13.49 2.77 11.94
C ASP A 114 -14.12 2.06 10.73
N ARG A 115 -14.35 0.75 10.82
CA ARG A 115 -14.82 -0.08 9.70
C ARG A 115 -16.07 0.47 9.03
N GLU A 116 -17.09 0.85 9.81
CA GLU A 116 -18.34 1.39 9.28
C GLU A 116 -18.12 2.73 8.54
N ARG A 117 -17.23 3.57 9.02
CA ARG A 117 -16.85 4.84 8.37
C ARG A 117 -16.13 4.57 7.05
N ILE A 118 -15.24 3.57 7.02
CA ILE A 118 -14.54 3.12 5.83
C ILE A 118 -15.52 2.57 4.79
N LEU A 119 -16.47 1.74 5.21
CA LEU A 119 -17.51 1.19 4.34
C LEU A 119 -18.43 2.28 3.77
N ALA A 120 -18.79 3.30 4.57
CA ALA A 120 -19.56 4.45 4.11
C ALA A 120 -18.82 5.23 3.02
N PHE A 121 -17.48 5.33 3.10
CA PHE A 121 -16.67 5.96 2.07
C PHE A 121 -16.72 5.18 0.74
N PHE A 122 -16.65 3.85 0.77
CA PHE A 122 -16.87 3.02 -0.42
C PHE A 122 -18.26 3.22 -1.02
N GLN A 123 -19.29 3.29 -0.19
CA GLN A 123 -20.65 3.53 -0.67
C GLN A 123 -20.77 4.89 -1.38
N GLN A 124 -20.15 5.94 -0.83
CA GLN A 124 -20.08 7.25 -1.48
C GLN A 124 -19.41 7.16 -2.86
N LEU A 125 -18.28 6.44 -2.99
CA LEU A 125 -17.64 6.25 -4.29
C LEU A 125 -18.56 5.57 -5.32
N PHE A 126 -19.38 4.62 -4.89
CA PHE A 126 -20.34 3.95 -5.76
C PHE A 126 -21.46 4.88 -6.21
N ASP A 127 -22.00 5.69 -5.30
CA ASP A 127 -23.04 6.68 -5.63
C ASP A 127 -22.50 7.74 -6.60
N GLU A 128 -21.27 8.21 -6.40
CA GLU A 128 -20.60 9.13 -7.33
C GLU A 128 -20.33 8.45 -8.69
N SER A 129 -19.85 7.21 -8.71
CA SER A 129 -19.59 6.46 -9.94
C SER A 129 -20.88 6.29 -10.76
N ARG A 130 -21.98 5.97 -10.09
CA ARG A 130 -23.31 5.90 -10.73
C ARG A 130 -23.74 7.22 -11.32
N ALA A 131 -23.61 8.31 -10.58
CA ALA A 131 -23.97 9.64 -11.06
C ALA A 131 -23.14 10.02 -12.31
N LEU A 132 -21.83 9.75 -12.29
CA LEU A 132 -20.93 10.03 -13.40
C LEU A 132 -21.17 9.14 -14.62
N SER A 133 -21.58 7.89 -14.44
CA SER A 133 -21.87 6.96 -15.55
C SER A 133 -22.98 7.48 -16.46
N GLY A 134 -23.80 8.37 -15.96
CA GLY A 134 -24.83 9.06 -16.74
C GLY A 134 -24.29 9.91 -17.89
N TYR A 135 -23.02 10.29 -17.87
CA TYR A 135 -22.36 11.02 -18.96
C TYR A 135 -21.88 10.10 -20.12
N GLY A 136 -21.92 8.78 -19.93
CA GLY A 136 -21.49 7.78 -20.92
C GLY A 136 -22.55 7.46 -21.97
N TYR A 137 -23.17 6.33 -21.88
CA TYR A 137 -24.04 5.73 -22.91
C TYR A 137 -25.43 5.35 -22.37
N PRO A 138 -26.49 5.27 -23.16
CA PRO A 138 -26.76 5.68 -24.56
C PRO A 138 -27.45 7.06 -24.63
N ARG A 139 -26.87 8.06 -24.05
CA ARG A 139 -27.50 9.36 -23.92
C ARG A 139 -27.30 10.26 -25.15
N PRO A 140 -28.13 11.33 -25.29
CA PRO A 140 -27.98 12.29 -26.38
C PRO A 140 -26.54 12.80 -26.52
N ALA A 141 -26.19 13.23 -27.75
CA ALA A 141 -24.82 13.63 -28.06
C ALA A 141 -24.30 14.80 -27.21
N ASP A 142 -25.19 15.63 -26.69
CA ASP A 142 -24.89 16.71 -25.75
C ASP A 142 -24.34 16.23 -24.41
N ILE A 143 -24.88 15.12 -23.90
CA ILE A 143 -24.40 14.52 -22.65
C ILE A 143 -23.08 13.74 -22.83
N ARG A 144 -22.92 13.07 -23.98
CA ARG A 144 -21.63 12.43 -24.34
C ARG A 144 -20.48 13.42 -24.41
N ASN A 145 -20.77 14.67 -24.73
CA ASN A 145 -19.79 15.75 -24.85
C ASN A 145 -19.60 16.54 -23.55
N THR A 146 -20.14 16.08 -22.41
CA THR A 146 -19.95 16.76 -21.14
C THR A 146 -18.55 16.49 -20.62
N LYS A 147 -17.64 17.41 -20.91
CA LYS A 147 -16.28 17.38 -20.30
C LYS A 147 -16.37 17.83 -18.85
N ALA A 148 -15.59 17.15 -18.02
CA ALA A 148 -15.42 17.56 -16.64
C ALA A 148 -14.72 18.92 -16.57
N GLN A 149 -15.18 19.74 -15.66
CA GLN A 149 -14.58 21.04 -15.33
C GLN A 149 -14.81 21.36 -13.86
N MET A 150 -14.13 22.37 -13.35
CA MET A 150 -14.33 22.82 -11.97
C MET A 150 -15.82 22.99 -11.65
N GLY A 151 -16.29 22.33 -10.60
CA GLY A 151 -17.69 22.37 -10.15
C GLY A 151 -18.67 21.53 -10.99
N LYS A 152 -18.21 20.84 -12.03
CA LYS A 152 -19.06 20.00 -12.88
C LYS A 152 -18.38 18.68 -13.21
N GLY A 153 -19.02 17.57 -12.85
CA GLY A 153 -18.56 16.23 -13.23
C GLY A 153 -18.73 15.95 -14.72
N GLY A 154 -17.93 15.04 -15.24
CA GLY A 154 -17.96 14.64 -16.63
C GLY A 154 -16.81 13.69 -16.96
N TYR A 155 -16.41 13.64 -18.23
CA TYR A 155 -15.24 12.89 -18.64
C TYR A 155 -14.04 13.80 -18.96
N LEU A 156 -12.84 13.27 -18.80
CA LEU A 156 -11.59 13.82 -19.31
C LEU A 156 -10.86 12.76 -20.14
N GLY A 157 -10.16 13.22 -21.18
CA GLY A 157 -9.44 12.38 -22.14
C GLY A 157 -9.77 12.81 -23.57
N TYR A 158 -9.07 12.23 -24.54
CA TYR A 158 -9.14 12.72 -25.91
C TYR A 158 -10.30 12.15 -26.71
N ASN A 159 -10.66 10.87 -26.52
CA ASN A 159 -11.74 10.21 -27.26
C ASN A 159 -12.46 9.17 -26.42
N ILE A 160 -13.75 8.92 -26.74
CA ILE A 160 -14.50 7.77 -26.24
C ILE A 160 -13.82 6.50 -26.77
N GLY A 161 -13.35 5.64 -25.89
CA GLY A 161 -12.57 4.44 -26.24
C GLY A 161 -11.07 4.59 -26.01
N ASP A 162 -10.59 5.79 -25.65
CA ASP A 162 -9.20 6.00 -25.23
C ASP A 162 -8.97 5.36 -23.86
N GLU A 163 -7.85 4.66 -23.70
CA GLU A 163 -7.44 4.07 -22.42
C GLU A 163 -7.24 5.13 -21.32
N ASN A 164 -6.97 6.36 -21.71
CA ASN A 164 -6.76 7.50 -20.81
C ASN A 164 -8.06 8.25 -20.46
N LEU A 165 -9.21 7.80 -20.95
CA LEU A 165 -10.50 8.40 -20.59
C LEU A 165 -10.84 8.09 -19.13
N ALA A 166 -11.10 9.09 -18.31
CA ALA A 166 -11.55 8.96 -16.94
C ALA A 166 -12.83 9.75 -16.68
N PHE A 167 -13.73 9.21 -15.87
CA PHE A 167 -14.83 9.98 -15.29
C PHE A 167 -14.36 10.70 -14.03
N ILE A 168 -14.58 11.99 -14.00
CA ILE A 168 -14.10 12.91 -12.99
C ILE A 168 -15.30 13.58 -12.33
N ASN A 169 -15.36 13.61 -11.01
CA ASN A 169 -16.40 14.33 -10.28
C ASN A 169 -16.17 15.86 -10.29
N ALA A 170 -17.11 16.61 -9.72
CA ALA A 170 -17.05 18.08 -9.68
C ALA A 170 -15.80 18.63 -8.95
N LYS A 171 -15.19 17.83 -8.07
CA LYS A 171 -13.95 18.15 -7.33
C LYS A 171 -12.67 17.73 -8.06
N GLY A 172 -12.77 17.20 -9.27
CA GLY A 172 -11.60 16.76 -10.03
C GLY A 172 -11.12 15.35 -9.66
N VAL A 173 -11.92 14.55 -8.96
CA VAL A 173 -11.55 13.22 -8.49
C VAL A 173 -12.01 12.14 -9.47
N ALA A 174 -11.10 11.31 -9.94
CA ALA A 174 -11.36 10.11 -10.72
C ALA A 174 -11.76 8.96 -9.76
N VAL A 175 -13.06 8.76 -9.60
CA VAL A 175 -13.64 7.90 -8.56
C VAL A 175 -13.19 6.45 -8.67
N ALA A 176 -13.07 5.92 -9.88
CA ALA A 176 -12.58 4.56 -10.11
C ALA A 176 -11.13 4.37 -9.62
N GLU A 177 -10.27 5.35 -9.84
CA GLU A 177 -8.88 5.30 -9.42
C GLU A 177 -8.75 5.35 -7.88
N VAL A 178 -9.59 6.15 -7.23
CA VAL A 178 -9.68 6.18 -5.75
C VAL A 178 -10.10 4.81 -5.21
N TYR A 179 -11.17 4.22 -5.77
CA TYR A 179 -11.63 2.89 -5.38
C TYR A 179 -10.52 1.84 -5.44
N ASN A 180 -9.80 1.78 -6.56
CA ASN A 180 -8.75 0.79 -6.77
C ASN A 180 -7.62 0.89 -5.74
N GLU A 181 -7.18 2.10 -5.43
CA GLU A 181 -6.13 2.30 -4.43
C GLU A 181 -6.66 2.10 -2.99
N MET A 182 -7.93 2.39 -2.71
CA MET A 182 -8.56 2.10 -1.42
C MET A 182 -8.69 0.59 -1.16
N ILE A 183 -9.08 -0.21 -2.18
CA ILE A 183 -9.10 -1.69 -2.08
C ILE A 183 -7.70 -2.22 -1.75
N ARG A 184 -6.67 -1.68 -2.40
CA ARG A 184 -5.27 -2.07 -2.15
C ARG A 184 -4.85 -1.86 -0.70
N GLY A 185 -5.31 -0.77 -0.07
CA GLY A 185 -5.06 -0.49 1.34
C GLY A 185 -5.98 -1.27 2.28
N SER A 186 -7.28 -1.09 2.12
CA SER A 186 -8.27 -1.54 3.09
C SER A 186 -8.52 -3.05 3.10
N ILE A 187 -8.11 -3.75 2.06
CA ILE A 187 -8.11 -5.21 2.01
C ILE A 187 -6.69 -5.74 2.02
N TYR A 188 -5.93 -5.56 0.95
CA TYR A 188 -4.68 -6.28 0.79
C TYR A 188 -3.63 -5.88 1.83
N LEU A 189 -3.43 -4.59 2.09
CA LEU A 189 -2.48 -4.14 3.10
C LEU A 189 -2.94 -4.50 4.52
N ASP A 190 -4.22 -4.26 4.84
CA ASP A 190 -4.79 -4.61 6.15
C ASP A 190 -4.65 -6.12 6.43
N LYS A 191 -4.99 -6.95 5.45
CA LYS A 191 -4.82 -8.41 5.53
C LYS A 191 -3.37 -8.80 5.76
N ILE A 192 -2.42 -8.23 5.02
CA ILE A 192 -1.00 -8.54 5.21
C ILE A 192 -0.55 -8.15 6.60
N LEU A 193 -0.65 -6.86 6.95
CA LEU A 193 0.03 -6.30 8.12
C LEU A 193 -0.72 -6.54 9.43
N ASN A 194 -2.06 -6.46 9.40
CA ASN A 194 -2.85 -6.37 10.62
C ASN A 194 -3.70 -7.61 10.90
N VAL A 195 -3.86 -8.51 9.91
CA VAL A 195 -4.53 -9.80 10.08
C VAL A 195 -3.50 -10.93 10.06
N HIS A 196 -2.89 -11.22 8.90
CA HIS A 196 -2.07 -12.42 8.72
C HIS A 196 -0.66 -12.31 9.31
N LEU A 197 -0.04 -11.12 9.31
CA LEU A 197 1.23 -10.85 10.00
C LEU A 197 1.01 -10.03 11.28
N ASN A 198 -0.13 -10.20 11.95
CA ASN A 198 -0.33 -9.65 13.29
C ASN A 198 0.65 -10.34 14.28
N PRO A 199 1.51 -9.59 14.99
CA PRO A 199 2.47 -10.16 15.94
C PRO A 199 1.85 -11.03 17.04
N GLU A 200 0.59 -10.80 17.39
CA GLU A 200 -0.14 -11.59 18.39
C GLU A 200 -0.27 -13.05 17.98
N LEU A 201 -0.54 -13.33 16.69
CA LEU A 201 -0.61 -14.70 16.17
C LEU A 201 0.71 -15.46 16.37
N TYR A 202 1.84 -14.78 16.10
CA TYR A 202 3.20 -15.35 16.18
C TYR A 202 3.80 -15.33 17.60
N SER A 203 3.00 -14.90 18.57
CA SER A 203 3.29 -14.95 20.00
C SER A 203 2.31 -15.86 20.75
N ASP A 204 1.26 -16.34 20.08
CA ASP A 204 0.27 -17.24 20.68
C ASP A 204 0.89 -18.60 21.01
N GLN A 205 0.84 -18.97 22.28
CA GLN A 205 1.50 -20.18 22.78
C GLN A 205 0.89 -21.47 22.23
N GLN A 206 -0.43 -21.46 21.92
CA GLN A 206 -1.07 -22.64 21.37
C GLN A 206 -0.69 -22.83 19.90
N LEU A 207 -0.74 -21.75 19.09
CA LEU A 207 -0.34 -21.78 17.69
C LEU A 207 1.15 -22.16 17.53
N LEU A 208 2.03 -21.67 18.41
CA LEU A 208 3.44 -22.04 18.40
C LEU A 208 3.66 -23.52 18.77
N LYS A 209 2.88 -24.07 19.72
CA LYS A 209 2.90 -25.51 20.06
C LYS A 209 2.39 -26.36 18.89
N ASP A 210 1.31 -25.95 18.26
CA ASP A 210 0.74 -26.66 17.10
C ASP A 210 1.72 -26.63 15.92
N GLN A 211 2.40 -25.52 15.70
CA GLN A 211 3.47 -25.42 14.73
C GLN A 211 4.62 -26.38 15.06
N ALA A 212 5.10 -26.38 16.30
CA ALA A 212 6.20 -27.23 16.74
C ALA A 212 5.86 -28.73 16.67
N ALA A 213 4.59 -29.07 16.86
CA ALA A 213 4.08 -30.44 16.73
C ALA A 213 3.72 -30.81 15.27
N SER A 214 3.85 -29.88 14.33
CA SER A 214 3.39 -30.04 12.94
C SER A 214 1.91 -30.44 12.85
N ASN A 215 1.06 -29.87 13.70
CA ASN A 215 -0.38 -30.08 13.70
C ASN A 215 -0.99 -29.39 12.47
N LEU A 216 -1.32 -30.17 11.45
CA LEU A 216 -1.86 -29.66 10.20
C LEU A 216 -3.33 -29.27 10.35
N VAL A 217 -3.75 -28.26 9.62
CA VAL A 217 -5.15 -27.91 9.46
C VAL A 217 -5.88 -29.09 8.76
N ASN A 218 -7.04 -29.46 9.28
CA ASN A 218 -7.77 -30.64 8.78
C ASN A 218 -8.03 -30.55 7.26
N GLY A 219 -7.58 -31.58 6.53
CA GLY A 219 -7.71 -31.65 5.08
C GLY A 219 -6.69 -30.83 4.29
N HIS A 220 -5.69 -30.26 4.95
CA HIS A 220 -4.64 -29.43 4.34
C HIS A 220 -3.23 -29.90 4.67
N ASN A 221 -2.25 -29.45 3.90
CA ASN A 221 -0.84 -29.81 4.05
C ASN A 221 -0.01 -28.69 4.69
N TYR A 222 -0.64 -27.84 5.50
CA TYR A 222 -0.03 -26.72 6.22
C TYR A 222 -0.57 -26.62 7.66
N THR A 223 0.20 -25.97 8.54
CA THR A 223 -0.28 -25.55 9.85
C THR A 223 -1.00 -24.21 9.75
N GLU A 224 -1.71 -23.78 10.78
CA GLU A 224 -2.42 -22.52 10.81
C GLU A 224 -1.47 -21.32 10.63
N LEU A 225 -0.34 -21.28 11.34
CA LEU A 225 0.66 -20.21 11.21
C LEU A 225 1.28 -20.17 9.81
N GLU A 226 1.57 -21.32 9.21
CA GLU A 226 2.06 -21.41 7.84
C GLU A 226 1.06 -20.82 6.85
N HIS A 227 -0.22 -21.14 7.02
CA HIS A 227 -1.27 -20.62 6.16
C HIS A 227 -1.42 -19.10 6.27
N HIS A 228 -1.44 -18.55 7.48
CA HIS A 228 -1.44 -17.10 7.66
C HIS A 228 -0.25 -16.43 6.97
N TRP A 229 0.93 -17.00 7.10
CA TRP A 229 2.13 -16.45 6.44
C TRP A 229 2.03 -16.49 4.92
N ASP A 230 1.58 -17.60 4.38
CA ASP A 230 1.42 -17.80 2.93
C ASP A 230 0.33 -16.90 2.35
N LEU A 231 -0.78 -16.66 3.06
CA LEU A 231 -1.80 -15.68 2.68
C LEU A 231 -1.24 -14.25 2.65
N ALA A 232 -0.42 -13.87 3.64
CA ALA A 232 0.25 -12.57 3.61
C ALA A 232 1.13 -12.42 2.37
N TYR A 233 1.88 -13.46 2.00
CA TYR A 233 2.66 -13.47 0.76
C TYR A 233 1.78 -13.39 -0.48
N GLY A 234 0.65 -14.11 -0.51
CA GLY A 234 -0.33 -14.05 -1.59
C GLY A 234 -0.88 -12.63 -1.81
N TYR A 235 -1.31 -11.97 -0.75
CA TYR A 235 -1.76 -10.58 -0.83
C TYR A 235 -0.64 -9.60 -1.20
N TYR A 236 0.61 -9.86 -0.80
CA TYR A 236 1.77 -9.05 -1.21
C TYR A 236 1.95 -9.04 -2.73
N GLN A 237 1.55 -10.09 -3.45
CA GLN A 237 1.64 -10.12 -4.92
C GLN A 237 0.88 -8.95 -5.59
N TYR A 238 -0.12 -8.36 -4.92
CA TYR A 238 -0.85 -7.19 -5.43
C TYR A 238 -0.11 -5.86 -5.17
N TRP A 239 0.90 -5.86 -4.32
CA TRP A 239 1.83 -4.75 -4.12
C TRP A 239 3.13 -4.90 -4.93
N LEU A 240 3.47 -6.11 -5.33
CA LEU A 240 4.72 -6.41 -6.04
C LEU A 240 4.93 -5.56 -7.31
N PRO A 241 3.92 -5.31 -8.18
CA PRO A 241 4.10 -4.45 -9.35
C PRO A 241 4.52 -3.02 -9.00
N ILE A 242 4.03 -2.48 -7.87
CA ILE A 242 4.41 -1.15 -7.37
C ILE A 242 5.87 -1.17 -6.91
N VAL A 243 6.26 -2.18 -6.15
CA VAL A 243 7.64 -2.34 -5.67
C VAL A 243 8.59 -2.47 -6.85
N GLN A 244 8.29 -3.32 -7.84
CA GLN A 244 9.10 -3.53 -9.04
C GLN A 244 9.27 -2.25 -9.87
N LYS A 245 8.18 -1.51 -10.11
CA LYS A 245 8.22 -0.25 -10.86
C LYS A 245 9.13 0.78 -10.20
N ASN A 246 9.23 0.77 -8.88
CA ASN A 246 9.96 1.75 -8.09
C ASN A 246 11.33 1.24 -7.59
N GLU A 247 11.76 0.05 -8.00
CA GLU A 247 13.02 -0.58 -7.57
C GLU A 247 14.26 0.24 -7.94
N ARG A 248 14.19 1.04 -9.01
CA ARG A 248 15.30 1.89 -9.46
C ARG A 248 15.37 3.25 -8.76
N SER A 249 14.43 3.53 -7.85
CA SER A 249 14.27 4.82 -7.19
C SER A 249 14.26 4.68 -5.66
N ALA A 250 13.29 5.28 -5.00
CA ALA A 250 13.18 5.32 -3.54
C ALA A 250 12.93 3.96 -2.85
N LEU A 251 12.55 2.92 -3.62
CA LEU A 251 12.33 1.56 -3.13
C LEU A 251 13.43 0.58 -3.58
N LYS A 252 14.64 1.10 -3.85
CA LYS A 252 15.77 0.26 -4.23
C LYS A 252 16.05 -0.78 -3.14
N GLY A 253 16.09 -2.06 -3.55
CA GLY A 253 16.31 -3.20 -2.65
C GLY A 253 15.08 -3.70 -1.92
N SER A 254 13.96 -2.95 -1.92
CA SER A 254 12.73 -3.35 -1.20
C SER A 254 12.16 -4.68 -1.69
N ARG A 255 12.21 -4.94 -3.00
CA ARG A 255 11.72 -6.21 -3.58
C ARG A 255 12.47 -7.41 -3.04
N ILE A 256 13.79 -7.37 -3.10
CA ILE A 256 14.66 -8.44 -2.61
C ILE A 256 14.50 -8.59 -1.09
N LYS A 257 14.48 -7.49 -0.35
CA LYS A 257 14.32 -7.49 1.10
C LYS A 257 12.99 -8.13 1.52
N LEU A 258 11.89 -7.77 0.88
CA LEU A 258 10.56 -8.34 1.16
C LEU A 258 10.50 -9.83 0.78
N TYR A 259 10.98 -10.19 -0.42
CA TYR A 259 11.02 -11.59 -0.84
C TYR A 259 11.82 -12.46 0.15
N ASN A 260 13.04 -12.02 0.51
CA ASN A 260 13.89 -12.75 1.44
C ASN A 260 13.23 -12.88 2.82
N ALA A 261 12.62 -11.82 3.33
CA ALA A 261 11.95 -11.85 4.62
C ALA A 261 10.74 -12.81 4.61
N PHE A 262 9.95 -12.85 3.54
CA PHE A 262 8.87 -13.82 3.39
C PHE A 262 9.39 -15.25 3.33
N ALA A 263 10.40 -15.52 2.49
CA ALA A 263 10.93 -16.86 2.31
C ALA A 263 11.69 -17.35 3.55
N ALA A 264 12.57 -16.53 4.13
CA ALA A 264 13.33 -16.88 5.31
C ALA A 264 12.43 -17.07 6.55
N GLY A 265 11.42 -16.21 6.73
CA GLY A 265 10.48 -16.35 7.86
C GLY A 265 9.63 -17.62 7.75
N ARG A 266 9.19 -17.98 6.53
CA ARG A 266 8.46 -19.23 6.30
C ARG A 266 9.34 -20.46 6.55
N LEU A 267 10.60 -20.42 6.11
CA LEU A 267 11.57 -21.47 6.39
C LEU A 267 11.86 -21.58 7.89
N ALA A 268 12.12 -20.44 8.54
CA ALA A 268 12.39 -20.39 9.98
C ALA A 268 11.22 -20.97 10.80
N MET A 269 9.98 -20.74 10.36
CA MET A 269 8.78 -21.34 10.95
C MET A 269 8.78 -22.87 10.83
N THR A 270 9.10 -23.39 9.65
CA THR A 270 9.17 -24.84 9.39
C THR A 270 10.29 -25.51 10.21
N GLU A 271 11.37 -24.78 10.49
CA GLU A 271 12.51 -25.24 11.27
C GLU A 271 12.42 -24.87 12.76
N TYR A 272 11.28 -24.35 13.21
CA TYR A 272 11.00 -23.96 14.61
C TYR A 272 11.92 -22.87 15.17
N ARG A 273 12.51 -22.03 14.28
CA ARG A 273 13.36 -20.89 14.64
C ARG A 273 12.50 -19.63 14.81
N PHE A 274 11.67 -19.63 15.86
CA PHE A 274 10.60 -18.63 16.03
C PHE A 274 11.11 -17.19 16.23
N ASP A 275 12.31 -16.97 16.77
CA ASP A 275 12.88 -15.63 16.91
C ASP A 275 13.26 -15.04 15.55
N GLU A 276 13.84 -15.86 14.69
CA GLU A 276 14.16 -15.46 13.31
C GLU A 276 12.87 -15.18 12.51
N MET A 277 11.87 -16.04 12.63
CA MET A 277 10.54 -15.80 12.04
C MET A 277 9.98 -14.44 12.48
N ARG A 278 10.01 -14.09 13.77
CA ARG A 278 9.53 -12.80 14.29
C ARG A 278 10.35 -11.63 13.75
N THR A 279 11.65 -11.80 13.58
CA THR A 279 12.52 -10.79 12.95
C THR A 279 12.10 -10.55 11.48
N CYS A 280 11.86 -11.62 10.73
CA CYS A 280 11.36 -11.54 9.36
C CYS A 280 9.97 -10.87 9.29
N LEU A 281 9.06 -11.24 10.20
CA LEU A 281 7.75 -10.61 10.32
C LEU A 281 7.86 -9.09 10.53
N HIS A 282 8.70 -8.66 11.47
CA HIS A 282 8.94 -7.23 11.71
C HIS A 282 9.50 -6.55 10.46
N THR A 283 10.46 -7.16 9.79
CA THR A 283 11.06 -6.65 8.54
C THR A 283 10.00 -6.45 7.45
N ILE A 284 9.12 -7.42 7.23
CA ILE A 284 8.05 -7.32 6.23
C ILE A 284 7.12 -6.15 6.58
N ARG A 285 6.67 -6.06 7.83
CA ARG A 285 5.74 -5.02 8.28
C ARG A 285 6.32 -3.62 8.08
N GLN A 286 7.58 -3.41 8.45
CA GLN A 286 8.24 -2.11 8.30
C GLN A 286 8.51 -1.77 6.83
N GLU A 287 9.07 -2.70 6.07
CA GLU A 287 9.40 -2.45 4.67
C GLU A 287 8.15 -2.20 3.81
N LEU A 288 7.08 -2.98 4.02
CA LEU A 288 5.85 -2.77 3.26
C LEU A 288 5.14 -1.47 3.65
N SER A 289 5.15 -1.07 4.92
CA SER A 289 4.63 0.24 5.36
C SER A 289 5.39 1.40 4.71
N LYS A 290 6.72 1.27 4.59
CA LYS A 290 7.55 2.22 3.83
C LYS A 290 7.16 2.26 2.35
N VAL A 291 6.94 1.09 1.72
CA VAL A 291 6.51 1.00 0.32
C VAL A 291 5.23 1.80 0.08
N VAL A 292 4.23 1.63 0.93
CA VAL A 292 2.94 2.33 0.82
C VAL A 292 3.10 3.85 0.92
N ALA A 293 3.87 4.32 1.90
CA ALA A 293 4.11 5.75 2.10
C ALA A 293 4.92 6.37 0.95
N VAL A 294 5.97 5.68 0.48
CA VAL A 294 6.76 6.12 -0.68
C VAL A 294 5.90 6.16 -1.95
N TYR A 295 5.04 5.17 -2.15
CA TYR A 295 4.11 5.14 -3.28
C TYR A 295 3.15 6.33 -3.26
N ALA A 296 2.55 6.65 -2.11
CA ALA A 296 1.69 7.83 -1.96
C ALA A 296 2.44 9.13 -2.31
N ILE A 297 3.69 9.28 -1.82
CA ILE A 297 4.54 10.43 -2.13
C ILE A 297 4.84 10.52 -3.64
N GLN A 298 5.14 9.41 -4.28
CA GLN A 298 5.44 9.38 -5.72
C GLN A 298 4.24 9.74 -6.58
N LEU A 299 3.05 9.29 -6.20
CA LEU A 299 1.82 9.68 -6.90
C LEU A 299 1.50 11.16 -6.71
N LEU A 300 1.78 11.73 -5.53
CA LEU A 300 1.58 13.15 -5.25
C LEU A 300 2.56 14.03 -6.01
N SER A 301 3.86 13.72 -5.94
CA SER A 301 4.95 14.61 -6.34
C SER A 301 5.89 14.03 -7.40
N GLY A 302 5.50 12.95 -8.07
CA GLY A 302 6.29 12.38 -9.16
C GLY A 302 6.41 13.32 -10.35
N GLU A 303 7.46 13.13 -11.15
CA GLU A 303 7.73 13.94 -12.36
C GLU A 303 6.50 14.02 -13.28
N VAL A 304 5.80 12.90 -13.44
CA VAL A 304 4.59 12.81 -14.28
C VAL A 304 3.47 13.69 -13.76
N THR A 305 3.25 13.73 -12.44
CA THR A 305 2.21 14.59 -11.84
C THR A 305 2.56 16.06 -11.99
N ASN A 306 3.80 16.41 -11.69
CA ASN A 306 4.27 17.79 -11.77
C ASN A 306 4.26 18.33 -13.21
N ALA A 307 4.71 17.54 -14.18
CA ALA A 307 4.67 17.93 -15.57
C ALA A 307 3.23 18.11 -16.10
N ASN A 308 2.31 17.24 -15.68
CA ASN A 308 0.95 17.22 -16.20
C ASN A 308 0.01 18.26 -15.57
N LEU A 309 0.34 18.85 -14.43
CA LEU A 309 -0.50 19.91 -13.82
C LEU A 309 -0.77 21.08 -14.78
N HIS A 310 0.20 21.44 -15.64
CA HIS A 310 0.05 22.52 -16.61
C HIS A 310 -0.18 22.04 -18.04
N GLU A 311 0.43 20.95 -18.43
CA GLU A 311 0.43 20.47 -19.82
C GLU A 311 -0.73 19.50 -20.10
N ASP A 312 -1.06 18.63 -19.14
CA ASP A 312 -2.10 17.62 -19.27
C ASP A 312 -2.86 17.44 -17.95
N ILE A 313 -3.80 18.33 -17.68
CA ILE A 313 -4.62 18.29 -16.48
C ILE A 313 -5.38 16.97 -16.32
N SER A 314 -5.72 16.29 -17.42
CA SER A 314 -6.45 15.02 -17.37
C SER A 314 -5.62 13.93 -16.68
N ASN A 315 -4.38 13.77 -17.11
CA ASN A 315 -3.46 12.84 -16.47
C ASN A 315 -3.10 13.26 -15.04
N ALA A 316 -2.90 14.56 -14.78
CA ALA A 316 -2.64 15.05 -13.44
C ALA A 316 -3.76 14.68 -12.46
N LEU A 317 -5.03 14.88 -12.85
CA LEU A 317 -6.18 14.54 -12.01
C LEU A 317 -6.30 13.02 -11.77
N VAL A 318 -5.96 12.18 -12.74
CA VAL A 318 -5.89 10.73 -12.56
C VAL A 318 -4.81 10.34 -11.54
N PHE A 319 -3.59 10.88 -11.65
CA PHE A 319 -2.52 10.59 -10.70
C PHE A 319 -2.83 11.13 -9.30
N LEU A 320 -3.40 12.34 -9.18
CA LEU A 320 -3.81 12.91 -7.90
C LEU A 320 -4.95 12.11 -7.25
N SER A 321 -5.86 11.56 -8.04
CA SER A 321 -6.92 10.68 -7.53
C SER A 321 -6.37 9.36 -7.02
N ARG A 322 -5.39 8.78 -7.72
CA ARG A 322 -4.65 7.62 -7.21
C ARG A 322 -3.90 7.97 -5.93
N ALA A 323 -3.25 9.14 -5.90
CA ALA A 323 -2.60 9.63 -4.68
C ALA A 323 -3.58 9.77 -3.51
N TYR A 324 -4.79 10.29 -3.76
CA TYR A 324 -5.85 10.40 -2.77
C TYR A 324 -6.19 9.02 -2.15
N GLY A 325 -6.41 7.99 -2.99
CA GLY A 325 -6.66 6.62 -2.52
C GLY A 325 -5.43 5.98 -1.83
N ALA A 326 -4.21 6.30 -2.26
CA ALA A 326 -2.99 5.84 -1.61
C ALA A 326 -2.77 6.53 -0.25
N VAL A 327 -3.10 7.82 -0.10
CA VAL A 327 -3.10 8.53 1.19
C VAL A 327 -4.14 7.91 2.13
N PHE A 328 -5.35 7.60 1.63
CA PHE A 328 -6.34 6.86 2.41
C PHE A 328 -5.77 5.54 2.96
N SER A 329 -4.95 4.86 2.20
CA SER A 329 -4.39 3.55 2.55
C SER A 329 -3.29 3.62 3.63
N LEU A 330 -2.76 4.81 3.96
CA LEU A 330 -1.73 4.98 4.99
C LEU A 330 -2.19 4.59 6.39
N GLN A 331 -3.49 4.63 6.67
CA GLN A 331 -4.04 4.20 7.96
C GLN A 331 -3.83 2.70 8.23
N PHE A 332 -3.69 1.87 7.16
CA PHE A 332 -3.47 0.43 7.28
C PHE A 332 -1.99 0.06 7.41
N ALA A 333 -1.08 1.00 7.14
CA ALA A 333 0.35 0.86 7.37
C ALA A 333 0.68 1.01 8.86
N VAL A 334 1.84 0.48 9.28
CA VAL A 334 2.27 0.54 10.68
C VAL A 334 3.58 1.32 10.82
N ASN A 335 3.74 1.96 11.98
CA ASN A 335 4.97 2.61 12.39
C ASN A 335 5.95 1.60 13.02
N THR A 336 7.12 2.06 13.46
CA THR A 336 8.15 1.22 14.08
C THR A 336 7.71 0.54 15.38
N GLU A 337 6.68 1.06 16.05
CA GLU A 337 6.08 0.46 17.24
C GLU A 337 4.98 -0.57 16.92
N GLY A 338 4.68 -0.78 15.63
CA GLY A 338 3.60 -1.66 15.18
C GLY A 338 2.19 -1.07 15.27
N LYS A 339 2.05 0.22 15.65
CA LYS A 339 0.79 0.96 15.67
C LYS A 339 0.47 1.51 14.28
N PRO A 340 -0.81 1.85 13.97
CA PRO A 340 -1.15 2.52 12.72
C PRO A 340 -0.26 3.74 12.45
N LEU A 341 0.23 3.85 11.22
CA LEU A 341 1.06 4.99 10.79
C LEU A 341 0.27 6.30 10.87
N TYR A 342 -1.02 6.23 10.55
CA TYR A 342 -2.02 7.28 10.69
C TYR A 342 -3.31 6.69 11.28
N THR A 343 -4.02 7.46 12.09
CA THR A 343 -5.41 7.16 12.44
C THR A 343 -6.34 7.48 11.27
N PHE A 344 -7.56 6.98 11.29
CA PHE A 344 -8.59 7.33 10.31
C PHE A 344 -8.81 8.85 10.25
N ASP A 345 -8.94 9.52 11.40
CA ASP A 345 -9.20 10.98 11.45
C ASP A 345 -8.04 11.82 10.92
N GLU A 346 -6.80 11.40 11.17
CA GLU A 346 -5.61 12.06 10.59
C GLU A 346 -5.59 11.92 9.06
N VAL A 347 -5.93 10.74 8.54
CA VAL A 347 -6.06 10.51 7.09
C VAL A 347 -7.17 11.38 6.51
N GLN A 348 -8.37 11.40 7.13
CA GLN A 348 -9.47 12.25 6.66
C GLN A 348 -9.06 13.72 6.61
N THR A 349 -8.35 14.22 7.62
CA THR A 349 -7.83 15.60 7.63
C THR A 349 -6.95 15.89 6.42
N LEU A 350 -6.07 14.97 6.03
CA LEU A 350 -5.24 15.13 4.84
C LEU A 350 -6.05 15.10 3.54
N LEU A 351 -7.02 14.18 3.46
CA LEU A 351 -7.88 14.01 2.31
C LEU A 351 -8.81 15.20 2.10
N ASP A 352 -9.43 15.71 3.17
CA ASP A 352 -10.31 16.89 3.14
C ASP A 352 -9.53 18.13 2.70
N ALA A 353 -8.28 18.29 3.19
CA ALA A 353 -7.42 19.37 2.76
C ALA A 353 -7.08 19.28 1.26
N LEU A 354 -6.82 18.07 0.73
CA LEU A 354 -6.51 17.85 -0.69
C LEU A 354 -7.69 18.21 -1.62
N VAL A 355 -8.94 18.04 -1.18
CA VAL A 355 -10.13 18.29 -2.01
C VAL A 355 -10.96 19.48 -1.53
N GLN A 356 -10.42 20.32 -0.64
CA GLN A 356 -11.13 21.52 -0.20
C GLN A 356 -11.41 22.48 -1.36
N ASN A 357 -12.38 23.39 -1.19
CA ASN A 357 -12.78 24.40 -2.18
C ASN A 357 -13.10 23.79 -3.56
N SER A 358 -12.30 24.11 -4.57
CA SER A 358 -12.45 23.60 -5.92
C SER A 358 -11.86 22.18 -6.14
N GLY A 359 -11.43 21.52 -5.07
CA GLY A 359 -10.86 20.18 -5.14
C GLY A 359 -9.50 20.14 -5.84
N LEU A 360 -9.27 19.10 -6.63
CA LEU A 360 -8.04 18.92 -7.41
C LEU A 360 -7.93 19.84 -8.63
N TRP A 361 -8.95 20.65 -8.90
CA TRP A 361 -8.87 21.71 -9.92
C TRP A 361 -8.10 22.94 -9.45
N ASP A 362 -7.90 23.11 -8.14
CA ASP A 362 -7.23 24.26 -7.54
C ASP A 362 -5.70 24.15 -7.66
N LYS A 363 -5.19 24.45 -8.87
CA LYS A 363 -3.75 24.36 -9.16
C LYS A 363 -2.93 25.25 -8.22
N GLN A 364 -3.40 26.47 -7.94
CA GLN A 364 -2.66 27.40 -7.08
C GLN A 364 -2.45 26.84 -5.68
N ARG A 365 -3.47 26.23 -5.10
CA ARG A 365 -3.33 25.54 -3.80
C ARG A 365 -2.45 24.29 -3.90
N LEU A 366 -2.64 23.46 -4.93
CA LEU A 366 -1.84 22.24 -5.12
C LEU A 366 -0.35 22.53 -5.25
N GLU A 367 0.03 23.66 -5.87
CA GLU A 367 1.41 24.14 -6.03
C GLU A 367 1.93 24.93 -4.83
N GLY A 368 1.11 25.13 -3.81
CA GLY A 368 1.52 25.77 -2.56
C GLY A 368 2.68 25.04 -1.89
N ASP A 369 3.37 25.73 -1.01
CA ASP A 369 4.50 25.18 -0.25
C ASP A 369 4.06 24.20 0.85
N SER A 370 5.03 23.69 1.61
CA SER A 370 4.78 22.74 2.71
C SER A 370 4.05 23.31 3.92
N THR A 371 3.76 24.61 3.95
CA THR A 371 2.96 25.28 4.98
C THR A 371 1.52 25.53 4.53
N THR A 372 1.21 25.30 3.26
CA THR A 372 -0.12 25.49 2.68
C THR A 372 -0.94 24.19 2.82
N PRO A 373 -1.93 24.11 3.72
CA PRO A 373 -2.76 22.91 3.88
C PRO A 373 -3.41 22.48 2.58
N GLY A 374 -3.29 21.19 2.25
CA GLY A 374 -3.82 20.60 1.03
C GLY A 374 -3.01 20.86 -0.24
N SER A 375 -1.84 21.50 -0.15
CA SER A 375 -0.86 21.47 -1.23
C SER A 375 -0.21 20.09 -1.33
N ILE A 376 0.34 19.77 -2.50
CA ILE A 376 1.14 18.57 -2.71
C ILE A 376 2.33 18.55 -1.74
N ALA A 377 3.05 19.66 -1.64
CA ALA A 377 4.23 19.79 -0.77
C ALA A 377 3.88 19.59 0.72
N TYR A 378 2.74 20.13 1.18
CA TYR A 378 2.25 19.95 2.55
C TYR A 378 1.98 18.46 2.81
N THR A 379 1.18 17.80 1.97
CA THR A 379 0.80 16.39 2.15
C THR A 379 2.04 15.48 2.14
N VAL A 380 2.96 15.71 1.21
CA VAL A 380 4.25 14.99 1.16
C VAL A 380 5.08 15.20 2.43
N ALA A 381 5.13 16.44 2.96
CA ALA A 381 5.87 16.72 4.18
C ALA A 381 5.28 15.99 5.39
N GLN A 382 3.93 15.93 5.50
CA GLN A 382 3.26 15.18 6.56
C GLN A 382 3.61 13.68 6.49
N ILE A 383 3.57 13.08 5.29
CA ILE A 383 3.91 11.67 5.12
C ILE A 383 5.39 11.40 5.48
N LYS A 384 6.32 12.24 4.99
CA LYS A 384 7.75 12.11 5.28
C LYS A 384 8.10 12.21 6.77
N GLN A 385 7.33 12.94 7.55
CA GLN A 385 7.55 13.03 9.00
C GLN A 385 7.26 11.71 9.74
N ARG A 386 6.38 10.88 9.21
CA ARG A 386 5.94 9.61 9.84
C ARG A 386 6.80 8.40 9.47
N ILE A 387 7.56 8.46 8.37
CA ILE A 387 8.37 7.35 7.85
C ILE A 387 9.88 7.55 8.05
N LYS A 388 10.25 8.36 9.02
CA LYS A 388 11.66 8.59 9.39
C LYS A 388 12.25 7.41 10.11
#